data_d918801d99c626ed44d7b3ef0a992a43
#
_entry.id   d918801d99c626ed44d7b3ef0a992a43
#
_cell.length_a   1.000
_cell.length_b   1.000
_cell.length_c   1.000
_cell.angle_alpha   90.00
_cell.angle_beta   90.00
_cell.angle_gamma   90.00
#
_symmetry.space_group_name_H-M   'P 1'
#
loop_
_entity.id
_entity.type
_entity.pdbx_description
1 polymer ?
#
loop_
_entity_poly.entity_id
_entity_poly.type
_entity_poly.pdbx_seq_one_letter_code
_entity_poly.pdbx_strand_id
1 'polypeptide(L)'
;VVIMGENFIYKIYEWYISRNLETSKMPKHVAIIMDGNRRYSKIQGNMDVVKGHEIGVDTLEKVLDWTIELGIEIVTAYAFSTENFNRPEHEVEGLMNLFFKNFKRLVDHEKIHKNEVKVKVVGRIDLLPDNVKEAINDAEEATKNYNKRQLNLAIGYDGRLEIVDSVKKIIRDIE
;
A
#
# COMPACT_ATOMS: atom_id res chain seq x y z
N VAL A 1 16.15 -13.57 -10.54
CA VAL A 1 14.98 -13.29 -11.38
C VAL A 1 15.36 -12.06 -12.19
N VAL A 2 15.57 -12.25 -13.49
CA VAL A 2 15.88 -11.21 -14.46
C VAL A 2 14.78 -10.16 -14.36
N ILE A 3 15.13 -8.90 -14.11
CA ILE A 3 14.26 -7.75 -14.40
C ILE A 3 14.07 -7.83 -15.92
N MET A 4 12.99 -8.47 -16.31
CA MET A 4 12.65 -8.62 -17.71
C MET A 4 12.26 -7.23 -18.19
N GLY A 5 13.22 -6.62 -18.92
CA GLY A 5 12.87 -5.49 -19.75
C GLY A 5 11.60 -5.84 -20.52
N GLU A 6 10.79 -4.85 -20.80
CA GLU A 6 9.49 -4.98 -21.46
C GLU A 6 9.61 -5.87 -22.71
N ASN A 7 9.49 -7.16 -22.49
CA ASN A 7 9.64 -8.13 -23.57
C ASN A 7 8.37 -8.05 -24.42
N PHE A 8 8.46 -7.82 -25.69
CA PHE A 8 7.35 -7.76 -26.64
C PHE A 8 6.36 -8.92 -26.45
N ILE A 9 6.85 -10.09 -26.07
CA ILE A 9 6.04 -11.28 -25.75
C ILE A 9 5.13 -11.03 -24.53
N TYR A 10 5.61 -10.32 -23.49
CA TYR A 10 4.81 -9.98 -22.31
C TYR A 10 3.67 -9.00 -22.66
N LYS A 11 3.93 -8.01 -23.50
CA LYS A 11 2.89 -7.07 -23.98
C LYS A 11 1.80 -7.78 -24.78
N ILE A 12 2.17 -8.76 -25.61
CA ILE A 12 1.21 -9.59 -26.34
C ILE A 12 0.39 -10.44 -25.35
N TYR A 13 1.03 -11.02 -24.36
CA TYR A 13 0.37 -11.84 -23.35
C TYR A 13 -0.58 -11.02 -22.47
N GLU A 14 -0.16 -9.86 -22.00
CA GLU A 14 -1.02 -8.91 -21.26
C GLU A 14 -2.22 -8.47 -22.11
N TRP A 15 -2.00 -8.13 -23.36
CA TRP A 15 -3.06 -7.77 -24.29
C TRP A 15 -4.03 -8.93 -24.53
N TYR A 16 -3.53 -10.16 -24.68
CA TYR A 16 -4.37 -11.36 -24.86
C TYR A 16 -5.21 -11.64 -23.63
N ILE A 17 -4.62 -11.56 -22.43
CA ILE A 17 -5.35 -11.75 -21.17
C ILE A 17 -6.40 -10.65 -21.02
N SER A 18 -6.03 -9.39 -21.17
CA SER A 18 -6.95 -8.26 -20.96
C SER A 18 -8.18 -8.33 -21.85
N ARG A 19 -8.04 -8.82 -23.09
CA ARG A 19 -9.18 -9.00 -24.00
C ARG A 19 -10.14 -10.12 -23.62
N ASN A 20 -9.65 -11.12 -22.91
CA ASN A 20 -10.45 -12.28 -22.47
C ASN A 20 -11.02 -12.10 -21.07
N LEU A 21 -10.69 -11.00 -20.37
CA LEU A 21 -11.23 -10.71 -19.06
C LEU A 21 -12.65 -10.14 -19.20
N GLU A 22 -13.60 -10.83 -18.58
CA GLU A 22 -14.96 -10.31 -18.44
C GLU A 22 -14.97 -9.24 -17.33
N THR A 23 -15.00 -7.98 -17.72
CA THR A 23 -15.01 -6.84 -16.77
C THR A 23 -16.17 -6.90 -15.77
N SER A 24 -17.28 -7.53 -16.13
CA SER A 24 -18.43 -7.76 -15.24
C SER A 24 -18.14 -8.72 -14.07
N LYS A 25 -17.09 -9.52 -14.16
CA LYS A 25 -16.65 -10.48 -13.13
C LYS A 25 -15.47 -9.97 -12.30
N MET A 26 -14.97 -8.76 -12.57
CA MET A 26 -13.88 -8.19 -11.81
C MET A 26 -14.31 -7.85 -10.38
N PRO A 27 -13.44 -8.15 -9.38
CA PRO A 27 -13.73 -7.74 -8.01
C PRO A 27 -13.72 -6.21 -7.92
N LYS A 28 -14.62 -5.66 -7.13
CA LYS A 28 -14.62 -4.22 -6.83
C LYS A 28 -13.51 -3.82 -5.87
N HIS A 29 -13.08 -4.73 -5.02
CA HIS A 29 -12.09 -4.51 -3.99
C HIS A 29 -11.06 -5.64 -3.98
N VAL A 30 -9.79 -5.28 -4.03
CA VAL A 30 -8.65 -6.21 -3.92
C VAL A 30 -7.81 -5.84 -2.72
N ALA A 31 -7.48 -6.82 -1.88
CA ALA A 31 -6.54 -6.66 -0.78
C ALA A 31 -5.22 -7.37 -1.10
N ILE A 32 -4.10 -6.71 -0.83
CA ILE A 32 -2.76 -7.18 -1.17
C ILE A 32 -1.90 -7.16 0.09
N ILE A 33 -1.28 -8.29 0.41
CA ILE A 33 -0.26 -8.38 1.46
C ILE A 33 1.11 -8.22 0.82
N MET A 34 1.84 -7.18 1.20
CA MET A 34 3.17 -6.87 0.68
C MET A 34 4.23 -7.74 1.38
N ASP A 35 4.33 -9.01 0.99
CA ASP A 35 5.29 -9.96 1.55
C ASP A 35 6.47 -10.23 0.62
N GLY A 36 7.58 -10.65 1.21
CA GLY A 36 8.76 -11.14 0.50
C GLY A 36 9.90 -10.12 0.33
N ASN A 37 9.73 -8.84 0.64
CA ASN A 37 10.75 -7.80 0.45
C ASN A 37 12.09 -8.13 1.15
N ARG A 38 12.05 -8.63 2.38
CA ARG A 38 13.25 -9.08 3.14
C ARG A 38 13.92 -10.29 2.50
N ARG A 39 13.12 -11.27 2.02
CA ARG A 39 13.65 -12.46 1.32
C ARG A 39 14.30 -12.06 0.01
N TYR A 40 13.67 -11.16 -0.72
CA TYR A 40 14.19 -10.61 -1.97
C TYR A 40 15.55 -9.95 -1.76
N SER A 41 15.70 -9.09 -0.74
CA SER A 41 16.99 -8.45 -0.42
C SER A 41 18.11 -9.46 -0.18
N LYS A 42 17.81 -10.55 0.54
CA LYS A 42 18.78 -11.63 0.80
C LYS A 42 19.21 -12.36 -0.48
N ILE A 43 18.26 -12.67 -1.36
CA ILE A 43 18.51 -13.38 -2.62
C ILE A 43 19.35 -12.53 -3.59
N GLN A 44 19.16 -11.21 -3.56
CA GLN A 44 19.91 -10.25 -4.40
C GLN A 44 21.30 -9.89 -3.84
N GLY A 45 21.98 -10.81 -3.17
CA GLY A 45 23.35 -10.63 -2.71
C GLY A 45 23.49 -9.81 -1.42
N ASN A 46 22.60 -10.00 -0.45
CA ASN A 46 22.55 -9.24 0.80
C ASN A 46 22.39 -7.72 0.61
N MET A 47 21.58 -7.34 -0.37
CA MET A 47 21.12 -5.95 -0.52
C MET A 47 20.51 -5.46 0.81
N ASP A 48 20.70 -4.18 1.12
CA ASP A 48 20.03 -3.57 2.25
C ASP A 48 18.53 -3.85 2.23
N VAL A 49 18.00 -4.24 3.38
CA VAL A 49 16.59 -4.59 3.57
C VAL A 49 15.67 -3.40 3.20
N VAL A 50 16.08 -2.17 3.51
CA VAL A 50 15.33 -0.96 3.14
C VAL A 50 15.20 -0.84 1.63
N LYS A 51 16.27 -1.16 0.89
CA LYS A 51 16.24 -1.19 -0.58
C LYS A 51 15.24 -2.21 -1.13
N GLY A 52 15.12 -3.37 -0.48
CA GLY A 52 14.10 -4.36 -0.83
C GLY A 52 12.67 -3.84 -0.61
N HIS A 53 12.45 -3.04 0.43
CA HIS A 53 11.17 -2.38 0.66
C HIS A 53 10.88 -1.29 -0.37
N GLU A 54 11.86 -0.49 -0.79
CA GLU A 54 11.71 0.47 -1.90
C GLU A 54 11.25 -0.22 -3.19
N ILE A 55 11.89 -1.33 -3.57
CA ILE A 55 11.47 -2.12 -4.73
C ILE A 55 10.04 -2.67 -4.57
N GLY A 56 9.65 -3.01 -3.34
CA GLY A 56 8.29 -3.40 -3.01
C GLY A 56 7.28 -2.27 -3.26
N VAL A 57 7.61 -1.02 -2.95
CA VAL A 57 6.78 0.16 -3.26
C VAL A 57 6.64 0.34 -4.76
N ASP A 58 7.74 0.27 -5.52
CA ASP A 58 7.70 0.38 -6.99
C ASP A 58 6.83 -0.72 -7.62
N THR A 59 6.84 -1.90 -7.01
CA THR A 59 5.99 -3.02 -7.45
C THR A 59 4.53 -2.75 -7.13
N LEU A 60 4.21 -2.21 -5.95
CA LEU A 60 2.85 -1.81 -5.59
C LEU A 60 2.31 -0.75 -6.57
N GLU A 61 3.11 0.24 -6.95
CA GLU A 61 2.69 1.25 -7.93
C GLU A 61 2.27 0.64 -9.26
N LYS A 62 3.02 -0.35 -9.78
CA LYS A 62 2.65 -1.08 -10.99
C LYS A 62 1.34 -1.85 -10.82
N VAL A 63 1.15 -2.48 -9.67
CA VAL A 63 -0.09 -3.18 -9.36
C VAL A 63 -1.26 -2.20 -9.29
N LEU A 64 -1.08 -1.01 -8.73
CA LEU A 64 -2.11 0.04 -8.71
C LEU A 64 -2.45 0.51 -10.13
N ASP A 65 -1.47 0.65 -11.03
CA ASP A 65 -1.73 0.95 -12.44
C ASP A 65 -2.64 -0.13 -13.07
N TRP A 66 -2.32 -1.41 -12.88
CA TRP A 66 -3.16 -2.52 -13.39
C TRP A 66 -4.56 -2.53 -12.79
N THR A 67 -4.71 -2.21 -11.50
CA THR A 67 -6.04 -2.15 -10.87
C THR A 67 -6.90 -1.02 -11.46
N ILE A 68 -6.27 0.09 -11.82
CA ILE A 68 -6.95 1.20 -12.53
C ILE A 68 -7.40 0.76 -13.92
N GLU A 69 -6.53 0.09 -14.68
CA GLU A 69 -6.84 -0.42 -16.04
C GLU A 69 -7.94 -1.47 -16.01
N LEU A 70 -7.97 -2.34 -15.00
CA LEU A 70 -8.96 -3.38 -14.80
C LEU A 70 -10.29 -2.87 -14.22
N GLY A 71 -10.40 -1.58 -13.90
CA GLY A 71 -11.62 -0.99 -13.35
C GLY A 71 -11.90 -1.35 -11.89
N ILE A 72 -10.89 -1.79 -11.14
CA ILE A 72 -11.01 -2.07 -9.70
C ILE A 72 -11.13 -0.73 -8.96
N GLU A 73 -12.17 -0.64 -8.12
CA GLU A 73 -12.51 0.61 -7.44
C GLU A 73 -11.72 0.82 -6.14
N ILE A 74 -11.46 -0.27 -5.39
CA ILE A 74 -10.83 -0.19 -4.07
C ILE A 74 -9.64 -1.14 -4.01
N VAL A 75 -8.52 -0.63 -3.52
CA VAL A 75 -7.34 -1.44 -3.20
C VAL A 75 -6.98 -1.24 -1.72
N THR A 76 -6.73 -2.33 -1.01
CA THR A 76 -6.15 -2.30 0.34
C THR A 76 -4.78 -2.95 0.32
N ALA A 77 -3.73 -2.20 0.63
CA ALA A 77 -2.38 -2.73 0.76
C ALA A 77 -2.01 -2.86 2.25
N TYR A 78 -1.71 -4.09 2.67
CA TYR A 78 -1.19 -4.36 4.01
C TYR A 78 0.32 -4.09 4.02
N ALA A 79 0.70 -2.90 4.50
CA ALA A 79 2.06 -2.39 4.37
C ALA A 79 2.92 -2.64 5.62
N PHE A 80 2.34 -2.53 6.84
CA PHE A 80 3.08 -2.62 8.09
C PHE A 80 2.20 -3.10 9.24
N SER A 81 2.59 -4.21 9.89
CA SER A 81 1.87 -4.71 11.07
C SER A 81 2.40 -4.10 12.36
N THR A 82 1.66 -4.21 13.46
CA THR A 82 2.15 -3.85 14.80
C THR A 82 3.39 -4.66 15.20
N GLU A 83 3.47 -5.94 14.80
CA GLU A 83 4.64 -6.79 15.05
C GLU A 83 5.91 -6.29 14.34
N ASN A 84 5.77 -5.54 13.25
CA ASN A 84 6.90 -5.03 12.51
C ASN A 84 7.69 -3.94 13.26
N PHE A 85 7.12 -3.32 14.29
CA PHE A 85 7.87 -2.43 15.18
C PHE A 85 8.96 -3.17 15.99
N ASN A 86 8.87 -4.50 16.12
CA ASN A 86 9.89 -5.33 16.76
C ASN A 86 11.08 -5.70 15.85
N ARG A 87 11.11 -5.21 14.62
CA ARG A 87 12.24 -5.39 13.70
C ARG A 87 13.45 -4.59 14.15
N PRO A 88 14.66 -4.90 13.63
CA PRO A 88 15.85 -4.10 13.89
C PRO A 88 15.58 -2.60 13.66
N GLU A 89 16.09 -1.75 14.53
CA GLU A 89 15.84 -0.31 14.56
C GLU A 89 16.09 0.35 13.20
N HIS A 90 17.25 0.05 12.56
CA HIS A 90 17.59 0.58 11.24
C HIS A 90 16.56 0.23 10.14
N GLU A 91 15.91 -0.95 10.24
CA GLU A 91 14.85 -1.36 9.29
C GLU A 91 13.58 -0.56 9.56
N VAL A 92 13.20 -0.39 10.84
CA VAL A 92 12.02 0.38 11.24
C VAL A 92 12.17 1.84 10.84
N GLU A 93 13.32 2.45 11.15
CA GLU A 93 13.63 3.84 10.75
C GLU A 93 13.61 4.00 9.22
N GLY A 94 14.22 3.07 8.50
CA GLY A 94 14.19 3.05 7.04
C GLY A 94 12.77 2.99 6.47
N LEU A 95 11.90 2.16 7.06
CA LEU A 95 10.49 2.08 6.68
C LEU A 95 9.70 3.35 7.01
N MET A 96 9.94 3.97 8.18
CA MET A 96 9.31 5.25 8.54
C MET A 96 9.72 6.37 7.56
N ASN A 97 11.00 6.42 7.19
CA ASN A 97 11.48 7.35 6.17
C ASN A 97 10.86 7.07 4.78
N LEU A 98 10.68 5.81 4.43
CA LEU A 98 10.03 5.41 3.19
C LEU A 98 8.55 5.82 3.17
N PHE A 99 7.82 5.63 4.26
CA PHE A 99 6.44 6.13 4.40
C PHE A 99 6.38 7.64 4.26
N PHE A 100 7.19 8.37 5.02
CA PHE A 100 7.24 9.83 4.93
C PHE A 100 7.42 10.33 3.49
N LYS A 101 8.44 9.81 2.78
CA LYS A 101 8.73 10.20 1.39
C LYS A 101 7.55 9.88 0.45
N ASN A 102 6.97 8.70 0.58
CA ASN A 102 5.90 8.30 -0.32
C ASN A 102 4.59 9.05 -0.05
N PHE A 103 4.21 9.30 1.22
CA PHE A 103 3.04 10.11 1.53
C PHE A 103 3.20 11.55 1.05
N LYS A 104 4.37 12.18 1.22
CA LYS A 104 4.64 13.50 0.65
C LYS A 104 4.52 13.52 -0.87
N ARG A 105 5.00 12.47 -1.54
CA ARG A 105 4.86 12.34 -3.00
C ARG A 105 3.40 12.17 -3.44
N LEU A 106 2.55 11.51 -2.64
CA LEU A 106 1.13 11.29 -2.97
C LEU A 106 0.34 12.59 -3.04
N VAL A 107 0.73 13.62 -2.28
CA VAL A 107 0.05 14.93 -2.25
C VAL A 107 -0.08 15.56 -3.64
N ASP A 108 0.98 15.46 -4.46
CA ASP A 108 1.02 16.06 -5.79
C ASP A 108 1.12 15.02 -6.92
N HIS A 109 0.83 13.75 -6.62
CA HIS A 109 1.02 12.67 -7.58
C HIS A 109 -0.03 12.70 -8.69
N GLU A 110 0.39 13.00 -9.92
CA GLU A 110 -0.48 13.19 -11.09
C GLU A 110 -1.53 12.07 -11.26
N LYS A 111 -1.11 10.79 -11.14
CA LYS A 111 -2.02 9.64 -11.33
C LYS A 111 -3.10 9.57 -10.24
N ILE A 112 -2.79 9.95 -9.00
CA ILE A 112 -3.73 9.98 -7.89
C ILE A 112 -4.85 10.98 -8.20
N HIS A 113 -4.48 12.20 -8.60
CA HIS A 113 -5.43 13.27 -8.91
C HIS A 113 -6.23 12.98 -10.19
N LYS A 114 -5.55 12.57 -11.28
CA LYS A 114 -6.18 12.24 -12.55
C LYS A 114 -7.21 11.11 -12.44
N ASN A 115 -6.96 10.12 -11.58
CA ASN A 115 -7.85 8.99 -11.39
C ASN A 115 -8.80 9.16 -10.20
N GLU A 116 -8.77 10.32 -9.53
CA GLU A 116 -9.60 10.63 -8.36
C GLU A 116 -9.52 9.54 -7.28
N VAL A 117 -8.27 9.18 -6.91
CA VAL A 117 -8.01 8.14 -5.91
C VAL A 117 -7.99 8.76 -4.52
N LYS A 118 -8.97 8.41 -3.70
CA LYS A 118 -8.99 8.74 -2.28
C LYS A 118 -7.98 7.88 -1.53
N VAL A 119 -7.02 8.51 -0.85
CA VAL A 119 -6.06 7.82 0.02
C VAL A 119 -6.64 7.73 1.43
N LYS A 120 -6.52 6.57 2.06
CA LYS A 120 -6.92 6.36 3.45
C LYS A 120 -5.91 5.46 4.16
N VAL A 121 -5.51 5.84 5.36
CA VAL A 121 -4.64 5.03 6.20
C VAL A 121 -5.46 4.44 7.35
N VAL A 122 -5.26 3.16 7.62
CA VAL A 122 -5.95 2.42 8.71
C VAL A 122 -4.92 1.72 9.59
N GLY A 123 -5.17 1.66 10.89
CA GLY A 123 -4.32 1.02 11.89
C GLY A 123 -3.90 1.98 13.01
N ARG A 124 -2.84 1.62 13.72
CA ARG A 124 -2.35 2.36 14.89
C ARG A 124 -1.41 3.49 14.46
N ILE A 125 -2.00 4.53 13.82
CA ILE A 125 -1.27 5.72 13.35
C ILE A 125 -0.64 6.47 14.53
N ASP A 126 -1.21 6.38 15.72
CA ASP A 126 -0.70 6.93 16.97
C ASP A 126 0.73 6.47 17.30
N LEU A 127 1.13 5.28 16.86
CA LEU A 127 2.46 4.72 17.08
C LEU A 127 3.54 5.21 16.11
N LEU A 128 3.15 5.94 15.06
CA LEU A 128 4.08 6.43 14.04
C LEU A 128 4.78 7.73 14.50
N PRO A 129 5.98 8.04 13.96
CA PRO A 129 6.64 9.32 14.15
C PRO A 129 5.75 10.50 13.68
N ASP A 130 5.89 11.66 14.32
CA ASP A 130 5.03 12.82 14.04
C ASP A 130 5.12 13.30 12.60
N ASN A 131 6.33 13.33 12.02
CA ASN A 131 6.51 13.69 10.61
C ASN A 131 5.78 12.74 9.64
N VAL A 132 5.68 11.46 9.98
CA VAL A 132 4.92 10.48 9.18
C VAL A 132 3.42 10.71 9.34
N LYS A 133 2.94 10.99 10.56
CA LYS A 133 1.54 11.35 10.82
C LYS A 133 1.10 12.59 10.04
N GLU A 134 1.93 13.63 10.04
CA GLU A 134 1.68 14.84 9.26
C GLU A 134 1.61 14.55 7.76
N ALA A 135 2.56 13.77 7.23
CA ALA A 135 2.56 13.42 5.81
C ALA A 135 1.33 12.56 5.40
N ILE A 136 0.87 11.67 6.29
CA ILE A 136 -0.38 10.92 6.10
C ILE A 136 -1.57 11.87 6.04
N ASN A 137 -1.69 12.77 7.02
CA ASN A 137 -2.77 13.74 7.08
C ASN A 137 -2.81 14.62 5.82
N ASP A 138 -1.67 15.10 5.35
CA ASP A 138 -1.57 15.90 4.12
C ASP A 138 -2.08 15.12 2.90
N ALA A 139 -1.71 13.84 2.76
CA ALA A 139 -2.15 13.00 1.65
C ALA A 139 -3.65 12.69 1.72
N GLU A 140 -4.20 12.42 2.91
CA GLU A 140 -5.63 12.19 3.11
C GLU A 140 -6.43 13.47 2.81
N GLU A 141 -5.99 14.63 3.31
CA GLU A 141 -6.63 15.93 3.05
C GLU A 141 -6.61 16.31 1.57
N ALA A 142 -5.48 16.12 0.88
CA ALA A 142 -5.35 16.41 -0.56
C ALA A 142 -6.32 15.56 -1.42
N THR A 143 -6.72 14.38 -0.92
CA THR A 143 -7.56 13.44 -1.67
C THR A 143 -8.96 13.21 -1.08
N LYS A 144 -9.32 13.91 -0.01
CA LYS A 144 -10.56 13.66 0.78
C LYS A 144 -11.85 13.75 -0.03
N ASN A 145 -11.88 14.61 -1.04
CA ASN A 145 -13.07 14.84 -1.88
C ASN A 145 -13.21 13.86 -3.04
N TYR A 146 -12.23 12.98 -3.26
CA TYR A 146 -12.30 11.98 -4.32
C TYR A 146 -13.19 10.81 -3.91
N ASN A 147 -13.92 10.27 -4.88
CA ASN A 147 -14.89 9.19 -4.63
C ASN A 147 -14.92 8.12 -5.73
N LYS A 148 -14.07 8.26 -6.75
CA LYS A 148 -14.05 7.33 -7.88
C LYS A 148 -13.30 6.05 -7.58
N ARG A 149 -12.20 6.16 -6.86
CA ARG A 149 -11.36 5.05 -6.39
C ARG A 149 -10.88 5.28 -4.99
N GLN A 150 -10.44 4.21 -4.32
CA GLN A 150 -9.90 4.32 -2.97
C GLN A 150 -8.68 3.40 -2.80
N LEU A 151 -7.62 3.97 -2.24
CA LEU A 151 -6.43 3.25 -1.79
C LEU A 151 -6.39 3.27 -0.26
N ASN A 152 -6.55 2.11 0.34
CA ASN A 152 -6.36 1.93 1.79
C ASN A 152 -4.94 1.40 2.03
N LEU A 153 -4.23 2.02 2.96
CA LEU A 153 -2.91 1.59 3.42
C LEU A 153 -3.01 1.16 4.88
N ALA A 154 -2.88 -0.14 5.15
CA ALA A 154 -2.89 -0.66 6.51
C ALA A 154 -1.48 -0.56 7.10
N ILE A 155 -1.30 0.36 8.06
CA ILE A 155 -0.02 0.69 8.70
C ILE A 155 -0.18 0.64 10.22
N GLY A 156 0.72 -0.13 10.89
CA GLY A 156 0.54 -0.43 12.31
C GLY A 156 -0.75 -1.21 12.55
N TYR A 157 -1.18 -2.01 11.58
CA TYR A 157 -2.45 -2.71 11.63
C TYR A 157 -2.27 -4.13 12.19
N ASP A 158 -3.23 -4.53 13.02
CA ASP A 158 -3.37 -5.90 13.51
C ASP A 158 -4.87 -6.21 13.67
N GLY A 159 -5.36 -7.18 12.92
CA GLY A 159 -6.79 -7.53 12.92
C GLY A 159 -7.30 -8.04 14.27
N ARG A 160 -6.46 -8.68 15.08
CA ARG A 160 -6.84 -9.14 16.43
C ARG A 160 -7.02 -7.96 17.38
N LEU A 161 -6.08 -7.00 17.32
CA LEU A 161 -6.16 -5.78 18.12
C LEU A 161 -7.39 -4.94 17.72
N GLU A 162 -7.69 -4.84 16.43
CA GLU A 162 -8.88 -4.12 15.96
C GLU A 162 -10.17 -4.69 16.55
N ILE A 163 -10.32 -6.02 16.59
CA ILE A 163 -11.48 -6.67 17.22
C ILE A 163 -11.54 -6.34 18.71
N VAL A 164 -10.42 -6.46 19.42
CA VAL A 164 -10.34 -6.16 20.87
C VAL A 164 -10.67 -4.69 21.13
N ASP A 165 -10.12 -3.77 20.36
CA ASP A 165 -10.34 -2.33 20.54
C ASP A 165 -11.80 -1.95 20.20
N SER A 166 -12.40 -2.60 19.21
CA SER A 166 -13.83 -2.42 18.88
C SER A 166 -14.73 -2.87 20.02
N VAL A 167 -14.44 -4.03 20.62
CA VAL A 167 -15.19 -4.53 21.80
C VAL A 167 -15.04 -3.58 22.98
N LYS A 168 -13.80 -3.11 23.28
CA LYS A 168 -13.57 -2.13 24.36
C LYS A 168 -14.31 -0.80 24.11
N LYS A 169 -14.44 -0.37 22.86
CA LYS A 169 -15.19 0.83 22.49
C LYS A 169 -16.67 0.63 22.78
N ILE A 170 -17.26 -0.49 22.35
CA ILE A 170 -18.67 -0.81 22.60
C ILE A 170 -18.97 -0.80 24.12
N ILE A 171 -18.09 -1.41 24.93
CA ILE A 171 -18.28 -1.42 26.39
C ILE A 171 -18.30 0.01 26.96
N ARG A 172 -17.36 0.86 26.53
CA ARG A 172 -17.32 2.27 26.99
C ARG A 172 -18.53 3.11 26.56
N ASP A 173 -19.10 2.79 25.39
CA ASP A 173 -20.27 3.51 24.86
C ASP A 173 -21.59 3.09 25.57
N ILE A 174 -21.56 2.01 26.40
CA ILE A 174 -22.69 1.50 27.17
C ILE A 174 -22.66 1.98 28.64
N GLU A 175 -21.47 2.31 29.16
CA GLU A 175 -21.31 2.89 30.51
C GLU A 175 -21.69 4.38 30.52
#